data_24671572b8552fbff24989fc70e75de2
#
_entry.id   24671572b8552fbff24989fc70e75de2
#
_cell.length_a   1.000
_cell.length_b   1.000
_cell.length_c   1.000
_cell.angle_alpha   90.00
_cell.angle_beta   90.00
_cell.angle_gamma   90.00
#
_symmetry.space_group_name_H-M   'P 1'
#
loop_
_entity.id
_entity.type
_entity.pdbx_description
1 polymer ?
#
loop_
_entity_poly.entity_id
_entity_poly.type
_entity_poly.pdbx_seq_one_letter_code
_entity_poly.pdbx_strand_id
1 'polypeptide(L)'
;MLLCTAVRQRIINIASKEGISLHKLALSSGIPYSTLSSFMNGKSNSLTLTTLLHLCEGTHMELQDFFKDPLFKEVEAEDNQEVSVK
;
A
#
# COMPACT_ATOMS: atom_id res chain seq x y z
N MET A 1 -1.18 -14.33 4.58
CA MET A 1 -1.04 -13.42 3.42
C MET A 1 0.20 -12.56 3.61
N LEU A 2 0.96 -12.37 2.56
CA LEU A 2 2.13 -11.51 2.62
C LEU A 2 1.71 -10.07 2.84
N LEU A 3 2.52 -9.32 3.59
CA LEU A 3 2.20 -7.95 3.95
C LEU A 3 1.99 -7.06 2.72
N CYS A 4 2.91 -7.13 1.75
CA CYS A 4 2.78 -6.28 0.57
C CYS A 4 1.55 -6.64 -0.26
N THR A 5 1.18 -7.93 -0.30
CA THR A 5 -0.03 -8.35 -0.97
C THR A 5 -1.25 -7.74 -0.30
N ALA A 6 -1.26 -7.73 1.03
CA ALA A 6 -2.36 -7.13 1.77
C ALA A 6 -2.43 -5.62 1.51
N VAL A 7 -1.27 -4.94 1.49
CA VAL A 7 -1.23 -3.51 1.23
C VAL A 7 -1.74 -3.21 -0.19
N ARG A 8 -1.30 -4.00 -1.18
CA ARG A 8 -1.77 -3.82 -2.56
C ARG A 8 -3.28 -3.97 -2.65
N GLN A 9 -3.81 -5.00 -2.01
CA GLN A 9 -5.26 -5.22 -2.06
C GLN A 9 -6.01 -4.09 -1.35
N ARG A 10 -5.45 -3.60 -0.25
CA ARG A 10 -6.06 -2.48 0.46
C ARG A 10 -6.14 -1.25 -0.43
N ILE A 11 -5.05 -0.96 -1.15
CA ILE A 11 -5.00 0.18 -2.06
C ILE A 11 -6.03 0.02 -3.18
N ILE A 12 -6.12 -1.19 -3.75
CA ILE A 12 -7.12 -1.48 -4.79
C ILE A 12 -8.53 -1.23 -4.25
N ASN A 13 -8.80 -1.71 -3.04
CA ASN A 13 -10.12 -1.57 -2.46
C ASN A 13 -10.47 -0.10 -2.20
N ILE A 14 -9.49 0.68 -1.74
CA ILE A 14 -9.71 2.11 -1.51
C ILE A 14 -9.97 2.83 -2.82
N ALA A 15 -9.17 2.58 -3.84
CA ALA A 15 -9.34 3.23 -5.14
C ALA A 15 -10.70 2.84 -5.75
N SER A 16 -11.07 1.58 -5.63
CA SER A 16 -12.35 1.10 -6.14
C SER A 16 -13.52 1.77 -5.43
N LYS A 17 -13.42 1.89 -4.12
CA LYS A 17 -14.48 2.53 -3.34
C LYS A 17 -14.62 4.00 -3.70
N GLU A 18 -13.49 4.67 -3.94
CA GLU A 18 -13.50 6.07 -4.33
C GLU A 18 -13.85 6.26 -5.82
N GLY A 19 -13.87 5.19 -6.58
CA GLY A 19 -14.16 5.27 -8.00
C GLY A 19 -13.06 5.95 -8.80
N ILE A 20 -11.81 5.79 -8.39
CA ILE A 20 -10.70 6.46 -9.07
C ILE A 20 -9.68 5.44 -9.55
N SER A 21 -8.91 5.83 -10.57
CA SER A 21 -7.83 5.00 -11.11
C SER A 21 -6.59 5.14 -10.23
N LEU A 22 -5.63 4.25 -10.45
CA LEU A 22 -4.35 4.36 -9.75
C LEU A 22 -3.61 5.63 -10.15
N HIS A 23 -3.74 6.07 -11.41
CA HIS A 23 -3.17 7.34 -11.84
C HIS A 23 -3.74 8.50 -11.02
N LYS A 24 -5.05 8.52 -10.88
CA LYS A 24 -5.72 9.58 -10.12
C LYS A 24 -5.31 9.51 -8.65
N LEU A 25 -5.18 8.30 -8.12
CA LEU A 25 -4.75 8.14 -6.74
C LEU A 25 -3.35 8.70 -6.52
N ALA A 26 -2.43 8.39 -7.44
CA ALA A 26 -1.07 8.92 -7.34
C ALA A 26 -1.07 10.44 -7.40
N LEU A 27 -1.84 10.99 -8.33
CA LEU A 27 -1.94 12.44 -8.49
C LEU A 27 -2.49 13.10 -7.23
N SER A 28 -3.56 12.56 -6.68
CA SER A 28 -4.17 13.10 -5.47
C SER A 28 -3.25 12.99 -4.25
N SER A 29 -2.37 12.00 -4.26
CA SER A 29 -1.47 11.73 -3.15
C SER A 29 -0.13 12.45 -3.30
N GLY A 30 0.11 13.07 -4.46
CA GLY A 30 1.36 13.79 -4.67
C GLY A 30 2.57 12.89 -4.83
N ILE A 31 2.37 11.66 -5.31
CA ILE A 31 3.49 10.74 -5.54
C ILE A 31 3.56 10.41 -7.03
N PRO A 32 4.79 10.08 -7.52
CA PRO A 32 4.91 9.70 -8.93
C PRO A 32 4.13 8.43 -9.20
N TYR A 33 3.44 8.40 -10.35
CA TYR A 33 2.71 7.20 -10.72
C TYR A 33 3.63 5.99 -10.86
N SER A 34 4.87 6.22 -11.34
CA SER A 34 5.82 5.12 -11.49
C SER A 34 6.14 4.44 -10.15
N THR A 35 6.19 5.22 -9.07
CA THR A 35 6.41 4.68 -7.73
C THR A 35 5.25 3.77 -7.33
N LEU A 36 4.03 4.26 -7.51
CA LEU A 36 2.85 3.48 -7.16
C LEU A 36 2.73 2.25 -8.07
N SER A 37 2.93 2.44 -9.36
CA SER A 37 2.81 1.36 -10.34
C SER A 37 3.81 0.23 -10.07
N SER A 38 5.06 0.58 -9.77
CA SER A 38 6.09 -0.43 -9.48
C SER A 38 5.70 -1.28 -8.28
N PHE A 39 5.15 -0.66 -7.25
CA PHE A 39 4.70 -1.41 -6.10
C PHE A 39 3.48 -2.26 -6.44
N MET A 40 2.52 -1.67 -7.14
CA MET A 40 1.25 -2.37 -7.42
C MET A 40 1.42 -3.57 -8.35
N ASN A 41 2.38 -3.50 -9.30
CA ASN A 41 2.56 -4.62 -10.22
C ASN A 41 3.63 -5.62 -9.75
N GLY A 42 4.13 -5.46 -8.54
CA GLY A 42 5.04 -6.43 -7.94
C GLY A 42 6.49 -6.25 -8.31
N LYS A 43 6.86 -5.22 -9.07
CA LYS A 43 8.26 -4.97 -9.38
C LYS A 43 9.04 -4.56 -8.13
N SER A 44 8.38 -3.92 -7.20
CA SER A 44 8.98 -3.52 -5.93
C SER A 44 8.12 -4.07 -4.80
N ASN A 45 8.76 -4.65 -3.80
CA ASN A 45 8.10 -5.07 -2.57
C ASN A 45 8.36 -4.06 -1.46
N SER A 46 8.71 -2.84 -1.84
CA SER A 46 9.05 -1.80 -0.87
C SER A 46 8.17 -0.58 -1.10
N LEU A 47 7.50 -0.17 -0.05
CA LEU A 47 6.71 1.06 -0.05
C LEU A 47 7.07 1.77 1.23
N THR A 48 7.61 2.99 1.11
CA THR A 48 8.02 3.70 2.31
C THR A 48 6.80 4.14 3.12
N LEU A 49 7.00 4.27 4.42
CA LEU A 49 5.93 4.75 5.29
C LEU A 49 5.48 6.15 4.89
N THR A 50 6.42 6.98 4.45
CA THR A 50 6.07 8.32 3.99
C THR A 50 5.15 8.27 2.77
N THR A 51 5.47 7.40 1.81
CA THR A 51 4.61 7.23 0.64
C THR A 51 3.22 6.74 1.05
N LEU A 52 3.17 5.79 1.98
CA LEU A 52 1.90 5.29 2.47
C LEU A 52 1.09 6.40 3.14
N LEU A 53 1.75 7.25 3.92
CA LEU A 53 1.06 8.38 4.53
C LEU A 53 0.48 9.32 3.47
N HIS A 54 1.24 9.58 2.40
CA HIS A 54 0.73 10.41 1.30
C HIS A 54 -0.51 9.79 0.65
N LEU A 55 -0.52 8.47 0.49
CA LEU A 55 -1.70 7.80 -0.05
C LEU A 55 -2.91 7.99 0.86
N CYS A 56 -2.70 7.89 2.16
CA CYS A 56 -3.78 8.11 3.11
C CYS A 56 -4.27 9.55 3.06
N GLU A 57 -3.35 10.50 2.97
CA GLU A 57 -3.73 11.91 2.89
C GLU A 57 -4.52 12.19 1.61
N GLY A 58 -4.11 11.57 0.51
CA GLY A 58 -4.79 11.76 -0.78
C GLY A 58 -6.19 11.19 -0.80
N THR A 59 -6.52 10.29 0.11
CA THR A 59 -7.84 9.69 0.20
C THR A 59 -8.58 10.11 1.47
N HIS A 60 -8.05 11.12 2.17
CA HIS A 60 -8.68 11.67 3.38
C HIS A 60 -8.87 10.59 4.44
N MET A 61 -7.87 9.75 4.60
CA MET A 61 -7.91 8.62 5.53
C MET A 61 -6.75 8.77 6.53
N GLU A 62 -6.98 8.41 7.77
CA GLU A 62 -5.90 8.38 8.73
C GLU A 62 -5.10 7.11 8.56
N LEU A 63 -3.82 7.16 8.90
CA LEU A 63 -2.95 6.01 8.75
C LEU A 63 -3.49 4.80 9.52
N GLN A 64 -4.00 5.01 10.73
CA GLN A 64 -4.55 3.91 11.50
C GLN A 64 -5.74 3.27 10.81
N ASP A 65 -6.55 4.06 10.09
CA ASP A 65 -7.71 3.53 9.39
C ASP A 65 -7.29 2.67 8.20
N PHE A 66 -6.16 3.00 7.59
CA PHE A 66 -5.64 2.18 6.50
C PHE A 66 -5.41 0.74 6.96
N PHE A 67 -4.82 0.59 8.15
CA PHE A 67 -4.50 -0.73 8.66
C PHE A 67 -5.62 -1.39 9.45
N LYS A 68 -6.74 -0.69 9.65
CA LYS A 68 -7.87 -1.24 10.37
C LYS A 68 -8.77 -1.99 9.39
N ASP A 69 -8.27 -3.11 8.87
CA ASP A 69 -8.95 -3.89 7.87
C ASP A 69 -8.61 -5.36 8.10
N PRO A 70 -9.56 -6.27 7.90
CA PRO A 70 -9.29 -7.70 8.12
C PRO A 70 -8.11 -8.23 7.30
N LEU A 71 -7.75 -7.57 6.19
CA LEU A 71 -6.59 -7.97 5.39
C LEU A 71 -5.32 -8.06 6.21
N PHE A 72 -5.21 -7.28 7.28
CA PHE A 72 -3.97 -7.18 8.06
C PHE A 72 -3.95 -8.04 9.30
N LYS A 73 -4.95 -8.90 9.48
CA LYS A 73 -5.04 -9.69 10.71
C LYS A 73 -3.92 -10.72 10.84
N GLU A 74 -3.52 -11.32 9.72
CA GLU A 74 -2.49 -12.35 9.75
C GLU A 74 -1.59 -12.16 8.55
N VAL A 75 -0.62 -11.27 8.69
CA VAL A 75 0.30 -10.97 7.61
C VAL A 75 1.71 -11.42 7.95
N GLU A 76 2.48 -11.72 6.93
CA GLU A 76 3.87 -12.16 7.03
C GLU A 76 4.73 -11.23 6.19
N ALA A 77 5.97 -11.06 6.62
CA ALA A 77 6.93 -10.25 5.87
C ALA A 77 7.33 -10.97 4.59
N GLU A 78 7.64 -10.17 3.55
CA GLU A 78 8.02 -10.71 2.25
C GLU A 78 9.32 -11.47 2.28
N ASP A 79 10.27 -11.01 3.06
CA ASP A 79 11.60 -11.58 3.05
C ASP A 79 11.92 -12.25 4.35
N ASN A 80 10.95 -12.97 4.91
CA ASN A 80 11.11 -13.60 6.21
C ASN A 80 12.12 -14.72 6.20
N GLN A 81 12.64 -15.09 5.03
CA GLN A 81 13.64 -16.11 5.01
C GLN A 81 14.92 -15.66 5.64
N GLU A 82 15.07 -14.56 5.94
CA GLU A 82 16.24 -14.14 6.40
C GLU A 82 16.33 -13.86 7.66
N VAL A 83 16.17 -13.99 7.99
CA VAL A 83 16.41 -13.77 8.98
C VAL A 83 17.20 -13.75 9.88
N SER A 84 17.64 -13.94 9.88
CA SER A 84 18.51 -14.05 10.67
C SER A 84 18.89 -13.08 11.45
N VAL A 85 18.67 -12.87 12.07
CA VAL A 85 19.00 -11.97 12.80
C VAL A 85 19.65 -12.19 13.75
N LYS A 86 19.90 -12.67 13.71
CA LYS A 86 20.45 -12.94 14.46
C LYS A 86 20.93 -12.61 14.92
#